data_0bf7265686ba257fa0517fa60dba1273
#
_entry.id   0bf7265686ba257fa0517fa60dba1273
#
_cell.length_a   1.000
_cell.length_b   1.000
_cell.length_c   1.000
_cell.angle_alpha   90.00
_cell.angle_beta   90.00
_cell.angle_gamma   90.00
#
_symmetry.space_group_name_H-M   'P 1'
#
loop_
_entity.id
_entity.type
_entity.pdbx_description
1 polymer ?
#
loop_
_entity_poly.entity_id
_entity_poly.type
_entity_poly.pdbx_seq_one_letter_code
_entity_poly.pdbx_strand_id
1 'polypeptide(L)'
;PLTPLEQEALAKLPVDEEAVKASLGIAEFDEPRERGYFERLAAWPTFTINGFHGGYGGPGSKTVLPHEAVVKCDVRLVEAQKADDIFAKIEAHVRKHAPNVEVIRQGSMEPSKTPLDSPYTEPIRRGVALGQGEEPLLVPALGGSLPDYVFTKVLGIPAFGVPYANPDESNHAPNENLELERFIKGIKTGAAMLTALGQM
;
A
#
# COMPACT_ATOMS: atom_id res chain seq x y z
N PRO A 1 -12.63 1.83 10.23
CA PRO A 1 -12.72 3.28 10.52
C PRO A 1 -11.40 3.75 11.14
N LEU A 2 -10.92 4.93 10.73
CA LEU A 2 -9.77 5.57 11.34
C LEU A 2 -10.11 6.07 12.76
N THR A 3 -9.16 5.95 13.68
CA THR A 3 -9.27 6.55 15.00
C THR A 3 -9.07 8.08 14.92
N PRO A 4 -9.49 8.87 15.93
CA PRO A 4 -9.23 10.31 15.95
C PRO A 4 -7.74 10.66 15.83
N LEU A 5 -6.85 9.88 16.47
CA LEU A 5 -5.41 10.05 16.40
C LEU A 5 -4.87 9.84 14.97
N GLU A 6 -5.39 8.83 14.27
CA GLU A 6 -5.03 8.56 12.88
C GLU A 6 -5.53 9.63 11.92
N GLN A 7 -6.74 10.15 12.15
CA GLN A 7 -7.27 11.28 11.37
C GLN A 7 -6.42 12.53 11.56
N GLU A 8 -6.01 12.82 12.80
CA GLU A 8 -5.11 13.93 13.08
C GLU A 8 -3.74 13.75 12.41
N ALA A 9 -3.18 12.53 12.43
CA ALA A 9 -1.92 12.23 11.78
C ALA A 9 -2.01 12.43 10.26
N LEU A 10 -3.08 11.93 9.62
CA LEU A 10 -3.30 12.10 8.18
C LEU A 10 -3.49 13.58 7.79
N ALA A 11 -4.14 14.38 8.63
CA ALA A 11 -4.35 15.81 8.39
C ALA A 11 -3.04 16.63 8.39
N LYS A 12 -1.98 16.11 9.02
CA LYS A 12 -0.65 16.73 9.05
C LYS A 12 0.22 16.38 7.83
N LEU A 13 -0.20 15.40 7.03
CA LEU A 13 0.57 15.01 5.86
C LEU A 13 0.45 16.08 4.76
N PRO A 14 1.58 16.57 4.23
CA PRO A 14 1.56 17.52 3.13
C PRO A 14 1.06 16.80 1.87
N VAL A 15 0.04 17.33 1.23
CA VAL A 15 -0.42 16.87 -0.07
C VAL A 15 -0.61 18.08 -0.98
N ASP A 16 0.01 17.99 -2.14
CA ASP A 16 -0.28 18.86 -3.27
C ASP A 16 -0.99 18.01 -4.33
N GLU A 17 -2.33 17.99 -4.27
CA GLU A 17 -3.14 17.19 -5.18
C GLU A 17 -2.95 17.62 -6.64
N GLU A 18 -2.69 18.90 -6.90
CA GLU A 18 -2.41 19.39 -8.25
C GLU A 18 -1.06 18.85 -8.78
N ALA A 19 -0.02 18.85 -7.93
CA ALA A 19 1.25 18.24 -8.29
C ALA A 19 1.13 16.73 -8.54
N VAL A 20 0.35 16.02 -7.71
CA VAL A 20 0.07 14.59 -7.91
C VAL A 20 -0.66 14.35 -9.24
N LYS A 21 -1.73 15.10 -9.52
CA LYS A 21 -2.46 15.00 -10.80
C LYS A 21 -1.57 15.28 -12.00
N ALA A 22 -0.75 16.32 -11.91
CA ALA A 22 0.20 16.68 -12.97
C ALA A 22 1.23 15.55 -13.20
N SER A 23 1.76 14.93 -12.16
CA SER A 23 2.72 13.82 -12.27
C SER A 23 2.10 12.56 -12.91
N LEU A 24 0.82 12.34 -12.68
CA LEU A 24 0.06 11.21 -13.26
C LEU A 24 -0.52 11.52 -14.64
N GLY A 25 -0.49 12.77 -15.09
CA GLY A 25 -1.08 13.19 -16.36
C GLY A 25 -2.61 13.12 -16.38
N ILE A 26 -3.27 13.27 -15.22
CA ILE A 26 -4.72 13.23 -15.09
C ILE A 26 -5.29 14.59 -14.70
N ALA A 27 -6.49 14.91 -15.18
CA ALA A 27 -7.16 16.14 -14.83
C ALA A 27 -7.85 16.08 -13.46
N GLU A 28 -8.37 14.92 -13.09
CA GLU A 28 -9.15 14.69 -11.89
C GLU A 28 -8.90 13.31 -11.32
N PHE A 29 -9.05 13.16 -10.00
CA PHE A 29 -9.10 11.85 -9.35
C PHE A 29 -10.48 11.21 -9.56
N ASP A 30 -10.54 9.88 -9.51
CA ASP A 30 -11.80 9.14 -9.49
C ASP A 30 -12.64 9.45 -8.24
N GLU A 31 -13.94 9.37 -8.39
CA GLU A 31 -14.90 9.45 -7.27
C GLU A 31 -14.73 8.29 -6.26
N PRO A 32 -15.10 8.47 -4.99
CA PRO A 32 -15.75 9.62 -4.37
C PRO A 32 -14.76 10.67 -3.84
N ARG A 33 -15.03 11.95 -4.10
CA ARG A 33 -14.22 13.10 -3.69
C ARG A 33 -14.43 13.55 -2.24
N GLU A 34 -15.33 12.93 -1.52
CA GLU A 34 -15.72 13.32 -0.17
C GLU A 34 -14.62 13.12 0.89
N ARG A 35 -13.50 12.47 0.51
CA ARG A 35 -12.41 12.12 1.40
C ARG A 35 -11.08 12.57 0.83
N GLY A 36 -10.20 13.04 1.72
CA GLY A 36 -8.87 13.49 1.36
C GLY A 36 -8.01 12.36 0.76
N TYR A 37 -7.02 12.75 -0.03
CA TYR A 37 -6.10 11.84 -0.72
C TYR A 37 -5.50 10.77 0.21
N PHE A 38 -4.91 11.19 1.33
CA PHE A 38 -4.28 10.26 2.27
C PHE A 38 -5.28 9.38 3.03
N GLU A 39 -6.51 9.85 3.30
CA GLU A 39 -7.54 9.02 3.91
C GLU A 39 -7.92 7.86 2.97
N ARG A 40 -8.08 8.15 1.69
CA ARG A 40 -8.37 7.13 0.68
C ARG A 40 -7.22 6.13 0.56
N LEU A 41 -5.98 6.61 0.48
CA LEU A 41 -4.79 5.77 0.36
C LEU A 41 -4.60 4.83 1.56
N ALA A 42 -4.86 5.32 2.79
CA ALA A 42 -4.61 4.59 4.02
C ALA A 42 -5.77 3.70 4.48
N ALA A 43 -7.02 4.05 4.17
CA ALA A 43 -8.20 3.45 4.81
C ALA A 43 -9.24 2.89 3.84
N TRP A 44 -9.00 2.95 2.52
CA TRP A 44 -9.93 2.41 1.53
C TRP A 44 -9.33 1.23 0.78
N PRO A 45 -10.11 0.15 0.61
CA PRO A 45 -9.69 -0.96 -0.23
C PRO A 45 -9.80 -0.57 -1.71
N THR A 46 -9.00 -1.23 -2.54
CA THR A 46 -9.12 -1.10 -4.00
C THR A 46 -9.34 -2.45 -4.64
N PHE A 47 -10.03 -2.42 -5.78
CA PHE A 47 -10.16 -3.54 -6.71
C PHE A 47 -9.70 -3.08 -8.07
N THR A 48 -8.61 -3.61 -8.56
CA THR A 48 -7.96 -3.17 -9.79
C THR A 48 -7.91 -4.30 -10.80
N ILE A 49 -8.31 -4.02 -12.04
CA ILE A 49 -8.06 -4.90 -13.17
C ILE A 49 -6.68 -4.53 -13.71
N ASN A 50 -5.70 -5.40 -13.46
CA ASN A 50 -4.30 -5.17 -13.85
C ASN A 50 -3.84 -6.02 -15.04
N GLY A 51 -4.74 -6.81 -15.62
CA GLY A 51 -4.50 -7.54 -16.84
C GLY A 51 -5.79 -7.98 -17.52
N PHE A 52 -5.83 -7.82 -18.82
CA PHE A 52 -6.91 -8.33 -19.67
C PHE A 52 -6.30 -8.93 -20.92
N HIS A 53 -6.60 -10.21 -21.16
CA HIS A 53 -6.12 -10.91 -22.34
C HIS A 53 -7.27 -11.71 -22.96
N GLY A 54 -7.46 -11.58 -24.27
CA GLY A 54 -8.44 -12.31 -25.04
C GLY A 54 -8.42 -11.92 -26.50
N GLY A 55 -8.72 -12.85 -27.38
CA GLY A 55 -8.68 -12.63 -28.81
C GLY A 55 -7.31 -12.61 -29.43
N TYR A 56 -7.21 -12.11 -30.67
CA TYR A 56 -5.97 -11.99 -31.40
C TYR A 56 -5.26 -10.67 -31.08
N GLY A 57 -4.08 -10.75 -30.50
CA GLY A 57 -3.24 -9.61 -30.11
C GLY A 57 -2.05 -9.33 -31.02
N GLY A 58 -1.90 -10.04 -32.17
CA GLY A 58 -0.83 -9.83 -33.13
C GLY A 58 -1.08 -8.70 -34.14
N PRO A 59 -0.11 -8.39 -35.00
CA PRO A 59 -0.29 -7.40 -36.06
C PRO A 59 -1.41 -7.76 -37.05
N GLY A 60 -2.15 -6.74 -37.51
CA GLY A 60 -3.26 -6.93 -38.44
C GLY A 60 -4.54 -7.42 -37.77
N SER A 61 -5.42 -8.07 -38.52
CA SER A 61 -6.70 -8.61 -38.05
C SER A 61 -6.78 -10.12 -38.27
N LYS A 62 -7.48 -10.83 -37.37
CA LYS A 62 -7.80 -12.24 -37.51
C LYS A 62 -9.27 -12.48 -37.20
N THR A 63 -10.03 -12.92 -38.18
CA THR A 63 -11.48 -13.18 -38.07
C THR A 63 -11.71 -14.55 -37.42
N VAL A 64 -11.47 -14.63 -36.10
CA VAL A 64 -11.67 -15.85 -35.32
C VAL A 64 -12.30 -15.48 -33.97
N LEU A 65 -13.26 -16.30 -33.51
CA LEU A 65 -13.78 -16.15 -32.14
C LEU A 65 -12.75 -16.60 -31.12
N PRO A 66 -12.48 -15.81 -30.09
CA PRO A 66 -11.61 -16.26 -29.00
C PRO A 66 -12.20 -17.48 -28.30
N HIS A 67 -11.38 -18.45 -27.96
CA HIS A 67 -11.78 -19.60 -27.14
C HIS A 67 -11.68 -19.33 -25.65
N GLU A 68 -10.90 -18.31 -25.28
CA GLU A 68 -10.74 -17.90 -23.89
C GLU A 68 -10.55 -16.38 -23.76
N ALA A 69 -10.86 -15.88 -22.58
CA ALA A 69 -10.46 -14.55 -22.12
C ALA A 69 -10.06 -14.64 -20.65
N VAL A 70 -8.98 -13.96 -20.28
CA VAL A 70 -8.43 -13.96 -18.92
C VAL A 70 -8.40 -12.53 -18.40
N VAL A 71 -8.95 -12.34 -17.20
CA VAL A 71 -8.86 -11.08 -16.45
C VAL A 71 -8.03 -11.35 -15.20
N LYS A 72 -7.03 -10.52 -14.97
CA LYS A 72 -6.22 -10.53 -13.74
C LYS A 72 -6.61 -9.33 -12.90
N CYS A 73 -6.87 -9.60 -11.62
CA CYS A 73 -7.31 -8.58 -10.67
C CYS A 73 -6.42 -8.60 -9.43
N ASP A 74 -6.26 -7.43 -8.84
CA ASP A 74 -5.58 -7.22 -7.57
C ASP A 74 -6.53 -6.50 -6.61
N VAL A 75 -6.52 -6.89 -5.34
CA VAL A 75 -7.34 -6.29 -4.30
C VAL A 75 -6.44 -5.83 -3.17
N ARG A 76 -6.40 -4.53 -2.90
CA ARG A 76 -5.74 -3.99 -1.72
C ARG A 76 -6.73 -3.97 -0.57
N LEU A 77 -6.37 -4.68 0.49
CA LEU A 77 -7.22 -4.82 1.66
C LEU A 77 -6.89 -3.74 2.71
N VAL A 78 -7.87 -3.43 3.54
CA VAL A 78 -7.69 -2.61 4.74
C VAL A 78 -7.82 -3.47 6.00
N GLU A 79 -7.32 -2.98 7.12
CA GLU A 79 -7.16 -3.73 8.38
C GLU A 79 -8.41 -4.53 8.82
N ALA A 80 -9.61 -3.95 8.64
CA ALA A 80 -10.88 -4.59 9.05
C ALA A 80 -11.36 -5.70 8.08
N GLN A 81 -10.63 -5.98 7.02
CA GLN A 81 -10.96 -7.02 6.04
C GLN A 81 -10.11 -8.27 6.27
N LYS A 82 -10.65 -9.40 5.82
CA LYS A 82 -9.95 -10.68 5.75
C LYS A 82 -9.88 -11.14 4.29
N ALA A 83 -8.73 -11.62 3.88
CA ALA A 83 -8.50 -12.05 2.51
C ALA A 83 -9.49 -13.13 2.06
N ASP A 84 -9.77 -14.11 2.91
CA ASP A 84 -10.70 -15.19 2.60
C ASP A 84 -12.15 -14.69 2.43
N ASP A 85 -12.60 -13.76 3.28
CA ASP A 85 -13.96 -13.19 3.20
C ASP A 85 -14.14 -12.38 1.91
N ILE A 86 -13.11 -11.61 1.52
CA ILE A 86 -13.16 -10.81 0.29
C ILE A 86 -13.11 -11.71 -0.93
N PHE A 87 -12.26 -12.75 -0.93
CA PHE A 87 -12.22 -13.71 -2.03
C PHE A 87 -13.57 -14.43 -2.20
N ALA A 88 -14.19 -14.89 -1.13
CA ALA A 88 -15.50 -15.53 -1.17
C ALA A 88 -16.60 -14.61 -1.75
N LYS A 89 -16.55 -13.30 -1.42
CA LYS A 89 -17.47 -12.30 -1.98
C LYS A 89 -17.27 -12.10 -3.48
N ILE A 90 -16.02 -12.04 -3.93
CA ILE A 90 -15.67 -11.93 -5.35
C ILE A 90 -16.17 -13.17 -6.09
N GLU A 91 -15.87 -14.36 -5.58
CA GLU A 91 -16.32 -15.62 -6.18
C GLU A 91 -17.85 -15.69 -6.26
N ALA A 92 -18.56 -15.33 -5.20
CA ALA A 92 -20.01 -15.29 -5.18
C ALA A 92 -20.58 -14.28 -6.20
N HIS A 93 -19.96 -13.11 -6.32
CA HIS A 93 -20.34 -12.10 -7.30
C HIS A 93 -20.16 -12.61 -8.74
N VAL A 94 -19.00 -13.18 -9.04
CA VAL A 94 -18.72 -13.75 -10.38
C VAL A 94 -19.70 -14.88 -10.68
N ARG A 95 -19.91 -15.81 -9.76
CA ARG A 95 -20.85 -16.92 -9.93
C ARG A 95 -22.28 -16.46 -10.22
N LYS A 96 -22.70 -15.35 -9.59
CA LYS A 96 -24.04 -14.77 -9.81
C LYS A 96 -24.18 -14.13 -11.20
N HIS A 97 -23.16 -13.45 -11.70
CA HIS A 97 -23.25 -12.63 -12.91
C HIS A 97 -22.64 -13.30 -14.14
N ALA A 98 -21.71 -14.22 -13.94
CA ALA A 98 -21.01 -14.95 -15.01
C ALA A 98 -20.72 -16.39 -14.55
N PRO A 99 -21.74 -17.27 -14.45
CA PRO A 99 -21.64 -18.59 -13.83
C PRO A 99 -20.67 -19.55 -14.52
N ASN A 100 -20.32 -19.28 -15.79
CA ASN A 100 -19.38 -20.08 -16.58
C ASN A 100 -17.93 -19.60 -16.47
N VAL A 101 -17.66 -18.58 -15.67
CA VAL A 101 -16.32 -18.07 -15.44
C VAL A 101 -15.70 -18.78 -14.24
N GLU A 102 -14.50 -19.32 -14.44
CA GLU A 102 -13.67 -19.87 -13.37
C GLU A 102 -12.96 -18.74 -12.64
N VAL A 103 -12.97 -18.79 -11.30
CA VAL A 103 -12.25 -17.84 -10.44
C VAL A 103 -11.07 -18.57 -9.81
N ILE A 104 -9.85 -18.13 -10.10
CA ILE A 104 -8.62 -18.75 -9.60
C ILE A 104 -7.94 -17.79 -8.64
N ARG A 105 -7.74 -18.23 -7.39
CA ARG A 105 -6.95 -17.50 -6.38
C ARG A 105 -5.47 -17.80 -6.58
N GLN A 106 -4.67 -16.77 -6.87
CA GLN A 106 -3.23 -16.93 -7.07
C GLN A 106 -2.42 -16.75 -5.79
N GLY A 107 -2.85 -15.84 -4.91
CA GLY A 107 -2.18 -15.60 -3.64
C GLY A 107 -2.95 -14.61 -2.78
N SER A 108 -2.53 -14.48 -1.52
CA SER A 108 -3.08 -13.49 -0.60
C SER A 108 -2.14 -13.21 0.57
N MET A 109 -2.25 -12.00 1.09
CA MET A 109 -1.68 -11.59 2.37
C MET A 109 -2.77 -10.92 3.19
N GLU A 110 -2.75 -11.13 4.49
CA GLU A 110 -3.62 -10.40 5.40
C GLU A 110 -3.15 -8.95 5.55
N PRO A 111 -4.05 -7.98 5.64
CA PRO A 111 -3.68 -6.62 5.96
C PRO A 111 -3.08 -6.54 7.36
N SER A 112 -2.15 -5.63 7.56
CA SER A 112 -1.46 -5.41 8.82
C SER A 112 -1.52 -3.94 9.19
N LYS A 113 -1.56 -3.67 10.50
CA LYS A 113 -1.50 -2.32 11.04
C LYS A 113 -0.99 -2.35 12.47
N THR A 114 -0.09 -1.44 12.80
CA THR A 114 0.30 -1.14 14.18
C THR A 114 -0.41 0.14 14.61
N PRO A 115 -1.14 0.15 15.74
CA PRO A 115 -1.79 1.36 16.24
C PRO A 115 -0.78 2.47 16.51
N LEU A 116 -1.13 3.73 16.19
CA LEU A 116 -0.24 4.90 16.41
C LEU A 116 0.05 5.17 17.89
N ASP A 117 -0.80 4.71 18.79
CA ASP A 117 -0.64 4.79 20.24
C ASP A 117 0.15 3.62 20.85
N SER A 118 0.80 2.82 20.01
CA SER A 118 1.71 1.77 20.47
C SER A 118 2.82 2.36 21.36
N PRO A 119 3.19 1.69 22.46
CA PRO A 119 4.28 2.17 23.34
C PRO A 119 5.62 2.30 22.62
N TYR A 120 5.79 1.63 21.49
CA TYR A 120 7.01 1.71 20.66
C TYR A 120 7.03 2.89 19.69
N THR A 121 5.89 3.54 19.44
CA THR A 121 5.80 4.64 18.46
C THR A 121 6.73 5.79 18.83
N GLU A 122 6.71 6.25 20.08
CA GLU A 122 7.52 7.39 20.49
C GLU A 122 9.03 7.09 20.51
N PRO A 123 9.53 5.96 21.02
CA PRO A 123 10.94 5.59 20.90
C PRO A 123 11.41 5.50 19.43
N ILE A 124 10.61 4.90 18.55
CA ILE A 124 10.93 4.80 17.12
C ILE A 124 10.95 6.19 16.48
N ARG A 125 9.94 7.04 16.73
CA ARG A 125 9.89 8.43 16.25
C ARG A 125 11.15 9.21 16.62
N ARG A 126 11.57 9.14 17.88
CA ARG A 126 12.82 9.78 18.36
C ARG A 126 14.05 9.24 17.66
N GLY A 127 14.14 7.91 17.48
CA GLY A 127 15.25 7.28 16.76
C GLY A 127 15.32 7.74 15.31
N VAL A 128 14.17 7.83 14.63
CA VAL A 128 14.08 8.33 13.25
C VAL A 128 14.48 9.80 13.18
N ALA A 129 13.94 10.66 14.08
CA ALA A 129 14.30 12.07 14.14
C ALA A 129 15.81 12.28 14.32
N LEU A 130 16.43 11.52 15.22
CA LEU A 130 17.87 11.59 15.45
C LEU A 130 18.69 11.14 14.23
N GLY A 131 18.27 10.07 13.57
CA GLY A 131 18.99 9.52 12.43
C GLY A 131 18.84 10.33 11.15
N GLN A 132 17.65 10.88 10.90
CA GLN A 132 17.34 11.70 9.72
C GLN A 132 17.70 13.18 9.92
N GLY A 133 17.72 13.67 11.15
CA GLY A 133 17.96 15.09 11.48
C GLY A 133 16.69 15.95 11.38
N GLU A 134 15.51 15.34 11.24
CA GLU A 134 14.22 16.00 11.15
C GLU A 134 13.12 15.12 11.76
N GLU A 135 12.02 15.75 12.19
CA GLU A 135 10.88 15.04 12.74
C GLU A 135 10.14 14.24 11.65
N PRO A 136 9.91 12.93 11.87
CA PRO A 136 9.16 12.14 10.91
C PRO A 136 7.67 12.43 10.97
N LEU A 137 7.01 12.31 9.82
CA LEU A 137 5.57 12.26 9.73
C LEU A 137 5.08 10.85 10.06
N LEU A 138 4.03 10.76 10.87
CA LEU A 138 3.40 9.48 11.21
C LEU A 138 2.29 9.17 10.21
N VAL A 139 2.41 8.04 9.55
CA VAL A 139 1.42 7.55 8.59
C VAL A 139 0.77 6.29 9.18
N PRO A 140 -0.54 6.27 9.44
CA PRO A 140 -1.22 5.17 10.12
C PRO A 140 -1.25 3.87 9.31
N ALA A 141 -1.23 3.97 7.99
CA ALA A 141 -1.20 2.84 7.08
C ALA A 141 -0.64 3.26 5.72
N LEU A 142 0.04 2.35 5.05
CA LEU A 142 0.58 2.53 3.71
C LEU A 142 -0.31 1.81 2.69
N GLY A 143 -0.52 2.41 1.53
CA GLY A 143 -1.24 1.80 0.40
C GLY A 143 -0.47 0.69 -0.33
N GLY A 144 0.61 0.18 0.24
CA GLY A 144 1.44 -0.92 -0.27
C GLY A 144 1.19 -2.23 0.46
N SER A 145 1.84 -3.31 0.01
CA SER A 145 1.76 -4.63 0.64
C SER A 145 3.15 -5.08 1.08
N LEU A 146 3.28 -5.31 2.37
CA LEU A 146 4.44 -5.92 3.01
C LEU A 146 3.98 -7.12 3.83
N PRO A 147 4.82 -8.13 4.07
CA PRO A 147 4.45 -9.32 4.85
C PRO A 147 4.40 -9.04 6.37
N ASP A 148 4.07 -7.82 6.77
CA ASP A 148 4.05 -7.36 8.17
C ASP A 148 3.01 -8.08 9.02
N TYR A 149 1.98 -8.68 8.40
CA TYR A 149 0.99 -9.48 9.10
C TYR A 149 1.62 -10.67 9.85
N VAL A 150 2.78 -11.15 9.40
CA VAL A 150 3.51 -12.22 10.11
C VAL A 150 3.94 -11.73 11.49
N PHE A 151 4.42 -10.49 11.59
CA PHE A 151 4.79 -9.89 12.86
C PHE A 151 3.55 -9.54 13.68
N THR A 152 2.61 -8.81 13.10
CA THR A 152 1.48 -8.24 13.85
C THR A 152 0.40 -9.24 14.20
N LYS A 153 0.10 -10.21 13.33
CA LYS A 153 -1.00 -11.18 13.53
C LYS A 153 -0.52 -12.58 13.95
N VAL A 154 0.64 -13.03 13.46
CA VAL A 154 1.14 -14.37 13.78
C VAL A 154 2.00 -14.33 15.04
N LEU A 155 2.94 -13.39 15.13
CA LEU A 155 3.84 -13.26 16.28
C LEU A 155 3.31 -12.33 17.37
N GLY A 156 2.30 -11.50 17.08
CA GLY A 156 1.72 -10.57 18.07
C GLY A 156 2.64 -9.43 18.47
N ILE A 157 3.60 -9.06 17.60
CA ILE A 157 4.53 -7.95 17.84
C ILE A 157 4.28 -6.82 16.82
N PRO A 158 4.44 -5.54 17.22
CA PRO A 158 4.23 -4.43 16.30
C PRO A 158 5.29 -4.37 15.21
N ALA A 159 4.90 -3.88 14.02
CA ALA A 159 5.79 -3.63 12.90
C ALA A 159 5.67 -2.16 12.48
N PHE A 160 6.81 -1.52 12.20
CA PHE A 160 6.88 -0.13 11.79
C PHE A 160 7.67 -0.02 10.49
N GLY A 161 7.05 0.51 9.45
CA GLY A 161 7.72 0.84 8.20
C GLY A 161 8.48 2.16 8.33
N VAL A 162 9.79 2.14 8.08
CA VAL A 162 10.64 3.34 8.08
C VAL A 162 11.36 3.41 6.73
N PRO A 163 10.81 4.16 5.74
CA PRO A 163 11.39 4.25 4.42
C PRO A 163 12.64 5.14 4.41
N TYR A 164 13.61 4.79 3.57
CA TYR A 164 14.86 5.54 3.37
C TYR A 164 15.04 6.00 1.93
N ALA A 165 14.21 5.52 1.02
CA ALA A 165 14.34 5.78 -0.40
C ALA A 165 14.04 7.24 -0.77
N ASN A 166 14.62 7.67 -1.88
CA ASN A 166 14.31 8.96 -2.50
C ASN A 166 12.96 8.89 -3.25
N PRO A 167 12.25 10.02 -3.40
CA PRO A 167 10.94 10.03 -4.05
C PRO A 167 10.96 9.57 -5.52
N ASP A 168 12.10 9.70 -6.19
CA ASP A 168 12.34 9.34 -7.58
C ASP A 168 13.12 8.03 -7.74
N GLU A 169 13.05 7.15 -6.72
CA GLU A 169 13.77 5.87 -6.72
C GLU A 169 13.43 4.93 -7.87
N SER A 170 12.31 5.15 -8.57
CA SER A 170 11.80 4.27 -9.62
C SER A 170 11.54 2.83 -9.14
N ASN A 171 10.96 2.67 -7.95
CA ASN A 171 10.70 1.38 -7.33
C ASN A 171 9.98 0.40 -8.29
N HIS A 172 10.51 -0.82 -8.41
CA HIS A 172 10.04 -1.86 -9.35
C HIS A 172 10.10 -1.48 -10.84
N ALA A 173 10.91 -0.49 -11.21
CA ALA A 173 11.04 0.00 -12.58
C ALA A 173 12.50 0.01 -13.06
N PRO A 174 12.74 0.17 -14.38
CA PRO A 174 14.10 0.39 -14.89
C PRO A 174 14.75 1.63 -14.26
N ASN A 175 16.05 1.55 -14.00
CA ASN A 175 16.85 2.59 -13.34
C ASN A 175 16.47 2.84 -11.87
N GLU A 176 15.96 1.83 -11.18
CA GLU A 176 15.78 1.88 -9.73
C GLU A 176 17.09 2.30 -9.05
N ASN A 177 16.99 3.26 -8.13
CA ASN A 177 18.15 3.90 -7.54
C ASN A 177 17.92 4.30 -6.09
N LEU A 178 19.03 4.51 -5.36
CA LEU A 178 19.02 5.01 -4.01
C LEU A 178 20.14 6.03 -3.85
N GLU A 179 19.81 7.22 -3.35
CA GLU A 179 20.79 8.25 -3.02
C GLU A 179 21.73 7.76 -1.91
N LEU A 180 23.04 7.89 -2.11
CA LEU A 180 24.04 7.44 -1.15
C LEU A 180 23.88 8.11 0.22
N GLU A 181 23.51 9.38 0.25
CA GLU A 181 23.25 10.11 1.49
C GLU A 181 22.10 9.48 2.29
N ARG A 182 21.00 9.09 1.60
CA ARG A 182 19.86 8.44 2.23
C ARG A 182 20.21 7.04 2.75
N PHE A 183 21.04 6.31 2.00
CA PHE A 183 21.57 5.02 2.48
C PHE A 183 22.34 5.17 3.80
N ILE A 184 23.23 6.15 3.88
CA ILE A 184 24.01 6.42 5.10
C ILE A 184 23.09 6.91 6.24
N LYS A 185 22.14 7.78 5.95
CA LYS A 185 21.13 8.20 6.93
C LYS A 185 20.29 7.01 7.43
N GLY A 186 19.93 6.08 6.55
CA GLY A 186 19.23 4.85 6.93
C GLY A 186 20.00 4.00 7.95
N ILE A 187 21.30 3.82 7.76
CA ILE A 187 22.16 3.11 8.72
C ILE A 187 22.16 3.82 10.09
N LYS A 188 22.33 5.14 10.10
CA LYS A 188 22.29 5.94 11.33
C LYS A 188 20.94 5.85 12.02
N THR A 189 19.86 5.92 11.26
CA THR A 189 18.48 5.80 11.75
C THR A 189 18.24 4.44 12.40
N GLY A 190 18.71 3.35 11.79
CA GLY A 190 18.62 2.01 12.37
C GLY A 190 19.32 1.92 13.72
N ALA A 191 20.56 2.43 13.82
CA ALA A 191 21.30 2.45 15.07
C ALA A 191 20.62 3.32 16.15
N ALA A 192 20.09 4.49 15.76
CA ALA A 192 19.39 5.40 16.67
C ALA A 192 18.07 4.78 17.20
N MET A 193 17.29 4.11 16.34
CA MET A 193 16.08 3.40 16.76
C MET A 193 16.37 2.27 17.76
N LEU A 194 17.40 1.46 17.50
CA LEU A 194 17.80 0.39 18.43
C LEU A 194 18.23 0.97 19.78
N THR A 195 18.96 2.09 19.78
CA THR A 195 19.36 2.79 21.00
C THR A 195 18.15 3.33 21.75
N ALA A 196 17.21 3.97 21.06
CA ALA A 196 16.00 4.51 21.67
C ALA A 196 15.09 3.41 22.27
N LEU A 197 14.98 2.28 21.60
CA LEU A 197 14.23 1.11 22.10
C LEU A 197 14.91 0.47 23.32
N GLY A 198 16.25 0.44 23.37
CA GLY A 198 16.98 -0.09 24.52
C GLY A 198 16.91 0.79 25.78
N GLN A 199 16.32 1.97 25.70
CA GLN A 199 16.11 2.91 26.80
C GLN A 199 14.66 2.92 27.35
N MET A 200 13.80 2.01 26.88
CA MET A 200 12.43 1.86 27.34
C MET A 200 12.29 1.27 28.75
#